data_4d1ddd0814706d6e507be6c7ff08de17
#
_entry.id   4d1ddd0814706d6e507be6c7ff08de17
#
_cell.length_a   1.000
_cell.length_b   1.000
_cell.length_c   1.000
_cell.angle_alpha   90.00
_cell.angle_beta   90.00
_cell.angle_gamma   90.00
#
_symmetry.space_group_name_H-M   'P 1'
#
loop_
_entity.id
_entity.type
_entity.pdbx_description
1 polymer ?
#
loop_
_entity_poly.entity_id
_entity_poly.type
_entity_poly.pdbx_seq_one_letter_code
_entity_poly.pdbx_strand_id
1 'polypeptide(L)'
;MGIENADYIDQLNASWPTKEDAISDGDNHIRMIKEVLQQTFPGADQPQANIVDPELSEGSVVHNIGGKWTETIQMTVDGSGNVSAEGDITAKGNVLSLSDDRLKDVQRPVSDALDKVKMLDCFHYLPNAKGVNQGMKNEPQVGVSAQQIKAVLPECVSTEGDYLRVDYPKLTVLLLAAVKELANAR
;
A
#
# COMPACT_ATOMS: atom_id res chain seq x y z
N MET A 1 -4.45 52.89 -8.54
CA MET A 1 -4.20 51.51 -9.00
C MET A 1 -4.60 50.63 -7.85
N GLY A 2 -5.14 49.47 -8.09
CA GLY A 2 -5.69 48.63 -7.04
C GLY A 2 -4.69 47.60 -6.58
N ILE A 3 -5.09 46.86 -5.54
CA ILE A 3 -4.40 45.66 -5.08
C ILE A 3 -4.58 44.59 -6.15
N GLU A 4 -3.55 43.76 -6.39
CA GLU A 4 -3.68 42.56 -7.19
C GLU A 4 -4.78 41.63 -6.63
N ASN A 5 -5.51 40.96 -7.50
CA ASN A 5 -6.52 39.99 -7.12
C ASN A 5 -6.06 38.60 -7.53
N ALA A 6 -5.75 37.78 -6.57
CA ALA A 6 -5.35 36.39 -6.74
C ALA A 6 -5.93 35.54 -5.60
N ASP A 7 -6.44 34.36 -5.96
CA ASP A 7 -6.93 33.38 -5.00
C ASP A 7 -5.87 32.28 -4.70
N TYR A 8 -4.98 32.00 -5.68
CA TYR A 8 -3.93 30.99 -5.59
C TYR A 8 -2.58 31.49 -6.07
N ILE A 9 -1.49 30.84 -5.66
CA ILE A 9 -0.11 31.24 -5.97
C ILE A 9 0.16 31.37 -7.48
N ASP A 10 -0.40 30.51 -8.31
CA ASP A 10 -0.23 30.53 -9.76
C ASP A 10 -0.87 31.75 -10.44
N GLN A 11 -1.75 32.46 -9.74
CA GLN A 11 -2.40 33.69 -10.21
C GLN A 11 -1.63 34.94 -9.82
N LEU A 12 -0.62 34.82 -8.95
CA LEU A 12 0.21 35.97 -8.55
C LEU A 12 1.05 36.49 -9.71
N ASN A 13 1.04 37.80 -9.90
CA ASN A 13 1.84 38.48 -10.92
C ASN A 13 3.13 39.02 -10.30
N ALA A 14 4.28 38.49 -10.72
CA ALA A 14 5.59 38.85 -10.20
C ALA A 14 5.98 40.34 -10.42
N SER A 15 5.23 41.09 -11.25
CA SER A 15 5.45 42.55 -11.46
C SER A 15 4.66 43.43 -10.49
N TRP A 16 3.86 42.85 -9.60
CA TRP A 16 3.10 43.55 -8.56
C TRP A 16 3.76 43.40 -7.19
N PRO A 17 3.68 44.43 -6.29
CA PRO A 17 3.18 45.77 -6.54
C PRO A 17 4.09 46.55 -7.51
N THR A 18 3.50 47.47 -8.25
CA THR A 18 4.23 48.32 -9.18
C THR A 18 4.93 49.49 -8.45
N LYS A 19 5.86 50.19 -9.14
CA LYS A 19 6.55 51.35 -8.55
C LYS A 19 5.63 52.55 -8.29
N GLU A 20 4.47 52.58 -8.96
CA GLU A 20 3.46 53.61 -8.86
C GLU A 20 2.42 53.34 -7.77
N ASP A 21 2.45 52.18 -7.16
CA ASP A 21 1.51 51.86 -6.09
C ASP A 21 1.84 52.63 -4.81
N ALA A 22 0.80 53.10 -4.13
CA ALA A 22 0.99 53.85 -2.92
C ALA A 22 1.57 52.97 -1.81
N ILE A 23 2.54 53.51 -1.04
CA ILE A 23 3.12 52.82 0.11
C ILE A 23 2.03 52.39 1.14
N SER A 24 0.94 53.18 1.20
CA SER A 24 -0.22 52.88 2.03
C SER A 24 -0.95 51.57 1.68
N ASP A 25 -0.72 51.05 0.46
CA ASP A 25 -1.35 49.79 0.00
C ASP A 25 -0.50 48.55 0.29
N GLY A 26 0.72 48.77 0.82
CA GLY A 26 1.68 47.68 1.11
C GLY A 26 1.16 46.64 2.11
N ASP A 27 0.42 47.04 3.13
CA ASP A 27 -0.17 46.14 4.09
C ASP A 27 -1.32 45.29 3.49
N ASN A 28 -2.04 45.84 2.51
CA ASN A 28 -3.07 45.14 1.77
C ASN A 28 -2.47 44.06 0.84
N HIS A 29 -1.36 44.36 0.15
CA HIS A 29 -0.63 43.37 -0.65
C HIS A 29 -0.11 42.24 0.23
N ILE A 30 0.43 42.54 1.42
CA ILE A 30 0.87 41.52 2.35
C ILE A 30 -0.28 40.62 2.85
N ARG A 31 -1.46 41.20 3.13
CA ARG A 31 -2.65 40.43 3.53
C ARG A 31 -3.12 39.53 2.41
N MET A 32 -3.20 40.01 1.18
CA MET A 32 -3.58 39.24 0.01
C MET A 32 -2.59 38.07 -0.20
N ILE A 33 -1.27 38.30 -0.12
CA ILE A 33 -0.28 37.21 -0.20
C ILE A 33 -0.49 36.16 0.89
N LYS A 34 -0.80 36.57 2.14
CA LYS A 34 -1.10 35.63 3.23
C LYS A 34 -2.34 34.81 2.96
N GLU A 35 -3.41 35.43 2.43
CA GLU A 35 -4.64 34.74 2.04
C GLU A 35 -4.38 33.74 0.91
N VAL A 36 -3.65 34.14 -0.12
CA VAL A 36 -3.23 33.27 -1.23
C VAL A 36 -2.43 32.06 -0.72
N LEU A 37 -1.48 32.27 0.21
CA LEU A 37 -0.72 31.19 0.81
C LEU A 37 -1.62 30.23 1.61
N GLN A 38 -2.55 30.74 2.41
CA GLN A 38 -3.49 29.92 3.16
C GLN A 38 -4.44 29.13 2.26
N GLN A 39 -4.89 29.72 1.15
CA GLN A 39 -5.77 29.05 0.20
C GLN A 39 -5.01 28.02 -0.65
N THR A 40 -3.74 28.31 -1.02
CA THR A 40 -2.92 27.37 -1.78
C THR A 40 -2.46 26.17 -0.95
N PHE A 41 -2.25 26.38 0.34
CA PHE A 41 -1.79 25.35 1.28
C PHE A 41 -2.77 25.20 2.46
N PRO A 42 -4.00 24.75 2.20
CA PRO A 42 -4.97 24.52 3.26
C PRO A 42 -4.46 23.43 4.22
N GLY A 43 -4.50 23.70 5.51
CA GLY A 43 -4.01 22.78 6.54
C GLY A 43 -2.51 22.89 6.86
N ALA A 44 -1.80 23.89 6.32
CA ALA A 44 -0.42 24.21 6.70
C ALA A 44 -0.33 24.95 8.06
N ASP A 45 -1.21 24.64 8.98
CA ASP A 45 -1.24 25.14 10.37
C ASP A 45 -0.23 24.44 11.29
N GLN A 46 0.38 23.34 10.81
CA GLN A 46 1.44 22.60 11.48
C GLN A 46 2.72 22.58 10.62
N PRO A 47 3.92 22.61 11.22
CA PRO A 47 5.16 22.44 10.48
C PRO A 47 5.13 21.10 9.73
N GLN A 48 5.13 21.14 8.41
CA GLN A 48 5.08 19.98 7.51
C GLN A 48 3.76 19.18 7.47
N ALA A 49 2.71 19.68 8.08
CA ALA A 49 1.40 19.09 7.88
C ALA A 49 0.89 19.48 6.48
N ASN A 50 0.85 18.49 5.62
CA ASN A 50 -0.01 18.44 4.44
C ASN A 50 0.24 19.47 3.33
N ILE A 51 1.34 19.30 2.59
CA ILE A 51 1.37 19.68 1.17
C ILE A 51 0.38 18.77 0.36
N VAL A 52 -0.30 17.88 1.04
CA VAL A 52 -1.20 16.87 0.49
C VAL A 52 -2.63 17.30 0.83
N ASP A 53 -3.52 17.16 -0.12
CA ASP A 53 -4.94 17.46 -0.01
C ASP A 53 -5.50 16.92 1.34
N PRO A 54 -6.12 17.77 2.19
CA PRO A 54 -6.67 17.32 3.48
C PRO A 54 -7.84 16.32 3.33
N GLU A 55 -8.35 16.13 2.12
CA GLU A 55 -9.38 15.13 1.82
C GLU A 55 -8.82 13.73 1.52
N LEU A 56 -7.49 13.52 1.63
CA LEU A 56 -6.90 12.19 1.41
C LEU A 56 -7.37 11.20 2.47
N SER A 57 -7.73 10.02 2.02
CA SER A 57 -8.11 8.90 2.88
C SER A 57 -6.90 8.42 3.70
N GLU A 58 -7.12 8.07 4.98
CA GLU A 58 -6.05 7.53 5.82
C GLU A 58 -5.42 6.29 5.17
N GLY A 59 -4.08 6.29 5.11
CA GLY A 59 -3.31 5.19 4.52
C GLY A 59 -3.26 5.18 2.99
N SER A 60 -3.88 6.15 2.29
CA SER A 60 -3.82 6.21 0.84
C SER A 60 -2.40 6.49 0.34
N VAL A 61 -2.06 5.95 -0.83
CA VAL A 61 -0.81 6.24 -1.52
C VAL A 61 -1.04 7.37 -2.52
N VAL A 62 -0.24 8.44 -2.36
CA VAL A 62 -0.28 9.58 -3.29
C VAL A 62 0.69 9.35 -4.44
N HIS A 63 0.25 9.57 -5.64
CA HIS A 63 1.07 9.47 -6.85
C HIS A 63 0.82 10.63 -7.79
N ASN A 64 1.79 10.91 -8.67
CA ASN A 64 1.68 11.99 -9.65
C ASN A 64 1.28 11.43 -11.02
N ILE A 65 0.16 11.90 -11.55
CA ILE A 65 -0.28 11.59 -12.92
C ILE A 65 -0.43 12.92 -13.70
N GLY A 66 0.38 13.08 -14.74
CA GLY A 66 0.28 14.26 -15.62
C GLY A 66 0.54 15.60 -14.91
N GLY A 67 1.39 15.61 -13.88
CA GLY A 67 1.70 16.80 -13.09
C GLY A 67 0.75 17.07 -11.91
N LYS A 68 -0.29 16.27 -11.74
CA LYS A 68 -1.25 16.38 -10.63
C LYS A 68 -1.03 15.28 -9.60
N TRP A 69 -0.96 15.63 -8.32
CA TRP A 69 -0.96 14.70 -7.21
C TRP A 69 -2.37 14.15 -6.99
N THR A 70 -2.48 12.84 -6.94
CA THR A 70 -3.76 12.13 -6.82
C THR A 70 -3.58 10.97 -5.85
N GLU A 71 -4.55 10.73 -4.99
CA GLU A 71 -4.56 9.52 -4.15
C GLU A 71 -4.98 8.29 -4.97
N THR A 72 -4.54 7.12 -4.53
CA THR A 72 -5.14 5.85 -4.94
C THR A 72 -5.59 5.08 -3.72
N ILE A 73 -6.84 4.66 -3.72
CA ILE A 73 -7.41 3.76 -2.71
C ILE A 73 -7.13 2.29 -3.02
N GLN A 74 -6.69 1.99 -4.25
CA GLN A 74 -6.34 0.63 -4.68
C GLN A 74 -5.02 0.13 -4.08
N MET A 75 -4.25 1.01 -3.44
CA MET A 75 -3.06 0.66 -2.67
C MET A 75 -3.04 1.49 -1.41
N THR A 76 -2.99 0.83 -0.25
CA THR A 76 -3.01 1.49 1.06
C THR A 76 -1.86 1.01 1.94
N VAL A 77 -1.44 1.85 2.88
CA VAL A 77 -0.45 1.53 3.91
C VAL A 77 -1.09 1.78 5.26
N ASP A 78 -1.21 0.75 6.10
CA ASP A 78 -1.78 0.89 7.45
C ASP A 78 -0.79 1.49 8.46
N GLY A 79 -1.26 1.82 9.66
CA GLY A 79 -0.45 2.38 10.75
C GLY A 79 0.69 1.47 11.24
N SER A 80 0.71 0.20 10.86
CA SER A 80 1.78 -0.78 11.12
C SER A 80 2.76 -0.92 9.94
N GLY A 81 2.53 -0.21 8.84
CA GLY A 81 3.34 -0.28 7.63
C GLY A 81 3.01 -1.45 6.71
N ASN A 82 1.88 -2.14 6.90
CA ASN A 82 1.43 -3.16 5.97
C ASN A 82 0.84 -2.52 4.71
N VAL A 83 1.21 -3.06 3.55
CA VAL A 83 0.73 -2.60 2.25
C VAL A 83 -0.37 -3.53 1.75
N SER A 84 -1.52 -2.99 1.40
CA SER A 84 -2.61 -3.70 0.75
C SER A 84 -2.81 -3.16 -0.67
N ALA A 85 -3.01 -4.04 -1.64
CA ALA A 85 -3.30 -3.70 -3.03
C ALA A 85 -4.52 -4.48 -3.51
N GLU A 86 -5.44 -3.80 -4.22
CA GLU A 86 -6.62 -4.44 -4.83
C GLU A 86 -6.29 -5.14 -6.16
N GLY A 87 -5.14 -4.82 -6.74
CA GLY A 87 -4.66 -5.40 -8.00
C GLY A 87 -3.42 -6.26 -7.82
N ASP A 88 -2.80 -6.59 -8.95
CA ASP A 88 -1.52 -7.29 -8.96
C ASP A 88 -0.38 -6.40 -8.49
N ILE A 89 0.58 -7.00 -7.79
CA ILE A 89 1.85 -6.36 -7.46
C ILE A 89 2.92 -6.94 -8.36
N THR A 90 3.48 -6.11 -9.25
CA THR A 90 4.56 -6.50 -10.17
C THR A 90 5.87 -5.81 -9.77
N ALA A 91 6.88 -6.59 -9.42
CA ALA A 91 8.23 -6.12 -9.19
C ALA A 91 9.11 -6.36 -10.41
N LYS A 92 9.81 -5.32 -10.92
CA LYS A 92 10.84 -5.49 -11.96
C LYS A 92 12.16 -6.06 -11.42
N GLY A 93 12.35 -6.02 -10.12
CA GLY A 93 13.48 -6.59 -9.40
C GLY A 93 13.04 -7.69 -8.45
N ASN A 94 13.90 -8.00 -7.48
CA ASN A 94 13.62 -9.06 -6.50
C ASN A 94 12.68 -8.55 -5.40
N VAL A 95 11.81 -9.44 -4.91
CA VAL A 95 11.10 -9.27 -3.64
C VAL A 95 11.88 -10.04 -2.58
N LEU A 96 12.46 -9.34 -1.60
CA LEU A 96 13.33 -9.92 -0.58
C LEU A 96 12.65 -9.90 0.78
N SER A 97 12.81 -10.99 1.53
CA SER A 97 12.38 -11.09 2.92
C SER A 97 13.58 -11.32 3.82
N LEU A 98 13.63 -10.64 4.97
CA LEU A 98 14.67 -10.83 5.97
C LEU A 98 14.61 -12.25 6.54
N SER A 99 15.72 -13.00 6.48
CA SER A 99 15.77 -14.41 6.89
C SER A 99 17.12 -14.82 7.49
N ASP A 100 17.81 -13.90 8.13
CA ASP A 100 19.09 -14.15 8.79
C ASP A 100 18.92 -15.01 10.05
N ASP A 101 19.74 -16.05 10.21
CA ASP A 101 19.68 -16.95 11.35
C ASP A 101 19.99 -16.27 12.68
N ARG A 102 20.77 -15.19 12.67
CA ARG A 102 21.08 -14.39 13.88
C ARG A 102 19.86 -13.69 14.48
N LEU A 103 18.76 -13.61 13.71
CA LEU A 103 17.51 -12.97 14.12
C LEU A 103 16.42 -14.01 14.48
N LYS A 104 16.80 -15.29 14.62
CA LYS A 104 15.86 -16.39 14.84
C LYS A 104 16.25 -17.24 16.04
N ASP A 105 15.32 -17.43 16.94
CA ASP A 105 15.38 -18.46 17.96
C ASP A 105 14.71 -19.73 17.43
N VAL A 106 15.49 -20.63 16.82
CA VAL A 106 14.97 -21.85 16.21
C VAL A 106 14.37 -22.77 17.28
N GLN A 107 13.06 -22.99 17.20
CA GLN A 107 12.32 -23.79 18.18
C GLN A 107 12.35 -25.28 17.85
N ARG A 108 12.03 -25.64 16.60
CA ARG A 108 11.92 -27.02 16.14
C ARG A 108 12.02 -27.09 14.60
N PRO A 109 12.47 -28.22 14.06
CA PRO A 109 12.39 -28.47 12.61
C PRO A 109 10.92 -28.58 12.15
N VAL A 110 10.70 -28.38 10.87
CA VAL A 110 9.43 -28.74 10.23
C VAL A 110 9.46 -30.24 10.00
N SER A 111 8.70 -31.01 10.81
CA SER A 111 8.58 -32.47 10.72
C SER A 111 7.29 -32.90 10.03
N ASP A 112 7.24 -34.16 9.60
CA ASP A 112 6.08 -34.79 8.94
C ASP A 112 5.61 -33.97 7.72
N ALA A 113 6.58 -33.34 7.04
CA ALA A 113 6.29 -32.39 5.97
C ALA A 113 5.69 -33.09 4.75
N LEU A 114 6.19 -34.29 4.42
CA LEU A 114 5.66 -35.07 3.30
C LEU A 114 4.21 -35.53 3.57
N ASP A 115 3.90 -35.93 4.78
CA ASP A 115 2.54 -36.34 5.13
C ASP A 115 1.58 -35.15 5.18
N LYS A 116 2.04 -33.99 5.66
CA LYS A 116 1.27 -32.74 5.61
C LYS A 116 0.96 -32.34 4.16
N VAL A 117 1.94 -32.40 3.25
CA VAL A 117 1.72 -32.07 1.84
C VAL A 117 0.74 -33.02 1.17
N LYS A 118 0.75 -34.33 1.50
CA LYS A 118 -0.23 -35.30 0.99
C LYS A 118 -1.69 -34.99 1.40
N MET A 119 -1.88 -34.20 2.45
CA MET A 119 -3.21 -33.76 2.92
C MET A 119 -3.74 -32.53 2.19
N LEU A 120 -2.94 -31.92 1.32
CA LEU A 120 -3.28 -30.68 0.61
C LEU A 120 -3.68 -30.98 -0.82
N ASP A 121 -4.85 -30.49 -1.22
CA ASP A 121 -5.30 -30.53 -2.61
C ASP A 121 -4.83 -29.29 -3.38
N CYS A 122 -4.28 -29.53 -4.56
CA CYS A 122 -4.03 -28.50 -5.54
C CYS A 122 -5.09 -28.59 -6.64
N PHE A 123 -5.74 -27.47 -6.96
CA PHE A 123 -6.85 -27.50 -7.90
C PHE A 123 -6.89 -26.27 -8.82
N HIS A 124 -7.47 -26.48 -9.98
CA HIS A 124 -7.90 -25.38 -10.83
C HIS A 124 -9.27 -24.88 -10.38
N TYR A 125 -9.47 -23.57 -10.39
CA TYR A 125 -10.75 -22.97 -10.04
C TYR A 125 -11.06 -21.72 -10.86
N LEU A 126 -12.33 -21.36 -10.87
CA LEU A 126 -12.80 -20.05 -11.31
C LEU A 126 -13.41 -19.36 -10.09
N PRO A 127 -13.05 -18.11 -9.80
CA PRO A 127 -13.70 -17.38 -8.72
C PRO A 127 -15.21 -17.32 -8.90
N ASN A 128 -15.94 -17.61 -7.84
CA ASN A 128 -17.39 -17.45 -7.83
C ASN A 128 -17.77 -15.96 -7.65
N ALA A 129 -19.07 -15.64 -7.70
CA ALA A 129 -19.55 -14.27 -7.58
C ALA A 129 -19.04 -13.56 -6.31
N LYS A 130 -18.90 -14.29 -5.17
CA LYS A 130 -18.33 -13.70 -3.94
C LYS A 130 -16.85 -13.36 -4.10
N GLY A 131 -16.06 -14.24 -4.72
CA GLY A 131 -14.65 -14.00 -4.99
C GLY A 131 -14.45 -12.80 -5.93
N VAL A 132 -15.23 -12.72 -7.00
CA VAL A 132 -15.18 -11.58 -7.93
C VAL A 132 -15.54 -10.27 -7.20
N ASN A 133 -16.55 -10.28 -6.33
CA ASN A 133 -16.92 -9.11 -5.52
C ASN A 133 -15.84 -8.71 -4.50
N GLN A 134 -14.91 -9.61 -4.17
CA GLN A 134 -13.74 -9.35 -3.33
C GLN A 134 -12.49 -9.00 -4.16
N GLY A 135 -12.64 -8.66 -5.44
CA GLY A 135 -11.54 -8.23 -6.31
C GLY A 135 -10.76 -9.35 -7.01
N MET A 136 -11.16 -10.62 -6.85
CA MET A 136 -10.50 -11.71 -7.59
C MET A 136 -10.81 -11.61 -9.08
N LYS A 137 -9.78 -11.81 -9.92
CA LYS A 137 -9.94 -11.81 -11.38
C LYS A 137 -10.84 -12.97 -11.83
N ASN A 138 -11.83 -12.67 -12.66
CA ASN A 138 -12.76 -13.67 -13.21
C ASN A 138 -12.11 -14.44 -14.37
N GLU A 139 -11.04 -15.19 -14.05
CA GLU A 139 -10.30 -16.02 -15.00
C GLU A 139 -9.85 -17.32 -14.32
N PRO A 140 -9.51 -18.40 -15.06
CA PRO A 140 -9.02 -19.65 -14.50
C PRO A 140 -7.77 -19.44 -13.65
N GLN A 141 -7.79 -19.97 -12.45
CA GLN A 141 -6.74 -19.88 -11.45
C GLN A 141 -6.27 -21.26 -11.01
N VAL A 142 -5.08 -21.33 -10.41
CA VAL A 142 -4.57 -22.51 -9.71
C VAL A 142 -4.29 -22.12 -8.27
N GLY A 143 -4.67 -22.97 -7.34
CA GLY A 143 -4.46 -22.67 -5.93
C GLY A 143 -4.65 -23.86 -5.02
N VAL A 144 -4.63 -23.57 -3.73
CA VAL A 144 -4.79 -24.51 -2.62
C VAL A 144 -5.90 -24.03 -1.68
N SER A 145 -6.39 -24.90 -0.82
CA SER A 145 -7.36 -24.52 0.21
C SER A 145 -6.66 -23.91 1.44
N ALA A 146 -6.97 -22.66 1.75
CA ALA A 146 -6.50 -22.02 2.98
C ALA A 146 -6.97 -22.79 4.24
N GLN A 147 -8.13 -23.41 4.20
CA GLN A 147 -8.65 -24.24 5.30
C GLN A 147 -7.81 -25.48 5.52
N GLN A 148 -7.40 -26.16 4.46
CA GLN A 148 -6.53 -27.33 4.55
C GLN A 148 -5.13 -26.93 5.04
N ILE A 149 -4.55 -25.85 4.52
CA ILE A 149 -3.26 -25.35 5.00
C ILE A 149 -3.33 -24.97 6.47
N LYS A 150 -4.39 -24.28 6.90
CA LYS A 150 -4.58 -23.92 8.31
C LYS A 150 -4.59 -25.14 9.24
N ALA A 151 -5.10 -26.28 8.77
CA ALA A 151 -5.13 -27.52 9.56
C ALA A 151 -3.75 -28.17 9.74
N VAL A 152 -2.83 -28.03 8.78
CA VAL A 152 -1.51 -28.68 8.79
C VAL A 152 -0.35 -27.76 9.12
N LEU A 153 -0.47 -26.46 8.79
CA LEU A 153 0.54 -25.42 9.03
C LEU A 153 -0.14 -24.06 9.21
N PRO A 154 -0.75 -23.79 10.37
CA PRO A 154 -1.53 -22.58 10.60
C PRO A 154 -0.72 -21.29 10.44
N GLU A 155 0.60 -21.32 10.63
CA GLU A 155 1.50 -20.17 10.46
C GLU A 155 1.59 -19.66 9.02
N CYS A 156 1.11 -20.44 8.04
CA CYS A 156 1.00 -20.04 6.63
C CYS A 156 -0.34 -19.36 6.30
N VAL A 157 -1.22 -19.14 7.28
CA VAL A 157 -2.55 -18.60 7.02
C VAL A 157 -2.82 -17.37 7.88
N SER A 158 -3.10 -16.25 7.23
CA SER A 158 -3.65 -15.08 7.91
C SER A 158 -5.17 -15.24 8.09
N THR A 159 -5.62 -14.89 9.31
CA THR A 159 -7.04 -14.88 9.71
C THR A 159 -7.58 -13.47 9.87
N GLU A 160 -6.85 -12.47 9.42
CA GLU A 160 -7.30 -11.09 9.43
C GLU A 160 -8.40 -10.87 8.39
N GLY A 161 -9.48 -10.20 8.80
CA GLY A 161 -10.65 -9.97 7.96
C GLY A 161 -11.55 -11.21 7.81
N ASP A 162 -12.50 -11.13 6.88
CA ASP A 162 -13.57 -12.14 6.73
C ASP A 162 -13.12 -13.42 6.03
N TYR A 163 -12.02 -13.37 5.29
CA TYR A 163 -11.53 -14.46 4.46
C TYR A 163 -10.09 -14.83 4.79
N LEU A 164 -9.82 -16.14 4.85
CA LEU A 164 -8.47 -16.66 5.05
C LEU A 164 -7.57 -16.33 3.86
N ARG A 165 -6.31 -15.97 4.14
CA ARG A 165 -5.28 -15.70 3.14
C ARG A 165 -4.10 -16.63 3.34
N VAL A 166 -3.49 -17.10 2.25
CA VAL A 166 -2.32 -18.00 2.27
C VAL A 166 -1.05 -17.19 2.03
N ASP A 167 -0.07 -17.39 2.94
CA ASP A 167 1.30 -16.93 2.76
C ASP A 167 2.07 -17.96 1.92
N TYR A 168 2.04 -17.81 0.60
CA TYR A 168 2.72 -18.72 -0.33
C TYR A 168 4.24 -18.78 -0.13
N PRO A 169 4.97 -17.70 0.18
CA PRO A 169 6.37 -17.76 0.60
C PRO A 169 6.64 -18.71 1.76
N LYS A 170 5.82 -18.72 2.82
CA LYS A 170 5.97 -19.67 3.91
C LYS A 170 5.62 -21.11 3.51
N LEU A 171 4.67 -21.28 2.60
CA LEU A 171 4.31 -22.61 2.09
C LEU A 171 5.49 -23.27 1.34
N THR A 172 6.36 -22.50 0.71
CA THR A 172 7.58 -23.04 0.06
C THR A 172 8.53 -23.71 1.04
N VAL A 173 8.54 -23.28 2.31
CA VAL A 173 9.36 -23.92 3.38
C VAL A 173 8.84 -25.33 3.68
N LEU A 174 7.52 -25.52 3.74
CA LEU A 174 6.91 -26.86 3.89
C LEU A 174 7.28 -27.77 2.71
N LEU A 175 7.21 -27.25 1.48
CA LEU A 175 7.59 -28.00 0.27
C LEU A 175 9.06 -28.40 0.30
N LEU A 176 9.97 -27.50 0.71
CA LEU A 176 11.38 -27.80 0.86
C LEU A 176 11.63 -28.92 1.88
N ALA A 177 10.95 -28.88 3.02
CA ALA A 177 11.04 -29.93 4.04
C ALA A 177 10.50 -31.26 3.52
N ALA A 178 9.36 -31.27 2.81
CA ALA A 178 8.78 -32.48 2.23
C ALA A 178 9.69 -33.11 1.14
N VAL A 179 10.33 -32.29 0.30
CA VAL A 179 11.30 -32.78 -0.69
C VAL A 179 12.52 -33.40 0.00
N LYS A 180 13.03 -32.83 1.11
CA LYS A 180 14.12 -33.40 1.89
C LYS A 180 13.74 -34.76 2.50
N GLU A 181 12.54 -34.87 3.07
CA GLU A 181 12.03 -36.14 3.60
C GLU A 181 11.91 -37.20 2.50
N LEU A 182 11.36 -36.83 1.33
CA LEU A 182 11.23 -37.73 0.19
C LEU A 182 12.61 -38.21 -0.35
N ALA A 183 13.60 -37.31 -0.37
CA ALA A 183 14.96 -37.68 -0.78
C ALA A 183 15.65 -38.64 0.18
N ASN A 184 15.37 -38.50 1.47
CA ASN A 184 15.94 -39.36 2.52
C ASN A 184 15.21 -40.70 2.68
N ALA A 185 14.02 -40.87 2.12
CA ALA A 185 13.23 -42.10 2.13
C ALA A 185 13.64 -43.13 1.05
N ARG A 186 14.61 -42.77 0.21
CA ARG A 186 15.20 -43.63 -0.82
C ARG A 186 16.49 -44.23 -0.32
#